data_e2005c1ed93d8c2f92015b048de1f5ab
#
_entry.id   e2005c1ed93d8c2f92015b048de1f5ab
#
_cell.length_a   1.000
_cell.length_b   1.000
_cell.length_c   1.000
_cell.angle_alpha   90.00
_cell.angle_beta   90.00
_cell.angle_gamma   90.00
#
_symmetry.space_group_name_H-M   'P 1'
#
loop_
_entity.id
_entity.type
_entity.pdbx_description
1 polymer ?
#
loop_
_entity_poly.entity_id
_entity_poly.type
_entity_poly.pdbx_seq_one_letter_code
_entity_poly.pdbx_strand_id
1 'polypeptide(L)'
;STGAAIDVPLAQHQHDLYCAALAEAGVQVEVLPPDERYPDSCFMQDPALVIDGKAIIARPGAISRRGEELLVAPLLGQHFPTIHIEAPGTLEGGDVLVLSDRVYVGESDRTNQAGIEQLRAALHPLPVEAMRVQGLLHLLSGVTYLGRNTLLAVEAFAGQPEFEGMQVLVVP
;
A
#
# COMPACT_ATOMS: atom_id res chain seq x y z
N SER A 1 -4.18 -10.34 18.75
CA SER A 1 -4.42 -8.96 19.24
C SER A 1 -4.44 -9.01 20.76
N THR A 2 -3.79 -8.06 21.41
CA THR A 2 -3.67 -7.98 22.88
C THR A 2 -4.99 -7.58 23.57
N GLY A 3 -6.08 -7.36 22.83
CA GLY A 3 -7.38 -6.98 23.36
C GLY A 3 -7.44 -5.60 24.06
N ALA A 4 -6.36 -4.81 23.98
CA ALA A 4 -6.35 -3.47 24.52
C ALA A 4 -7.24 -2.55 23.69
N ALA A 5 -8.07 -1.74 24.34
CA ALA A 5 -8.85 -0.72 23.66
C ALA A 5 -7.92 0.35 23.09
N ILE A 6 -8.23 0.85 21.89
CA ILE A 6 -7.51 1.97 21.29
C ILE A 6 -7.87 3.23 22.06
N ASP A 7 -6.85 4.00 22.45
CA ASP A 7 -7.02 5.36 22.98
C ASP A 7 -7.28 6.30 21.79
N VAL A 8 -8.55 6.54 21.49
CA VAL A 8 -8.96 7.35 20.33
C VAL A 8 -8.43 8.78 20.40
N PRO A 9 -8.49 9.51 21.54
CA PRO A 9 -7.89 10.84 21.65
C PRO A 9 -6.38 10.84 21.34
N LEU A 10 -5.64 9.86 21.86
CA LEU A 10 -4.21 9.73 21.59
C LEU A 10 -3.95 9.44 20.11
N ALA A 11 -4.69 8.50 19.51
CA ALA A 11 -4.57 8.16 18.09
C ALA A 11 -4.83 9.40 17.20
N GLN A 12 -5.87 10.17 17.50
CA GLN A 12 -6.17 11.42 16.79
C GLN A 12 -5.03 12.44 16.91
N HIS A 13 -4.52 12.63 18.11
CA HIS A 13 -3.39 13.54 18.34
C HIS A 13 -2.13 13.11 17.54
N GLN A 14 -1.83 11.80 17.52
CA GLN A 14 -0.72 11.26 16.75
C GLN A 14 -0.91 11.48 15.25
N HIS A 15 -2.13 11.29 14.74
CA HIS A 15 -2.46 11.56 13.34
C HIS A 15 -2.30 13.05 13.00
N ASP A 16 -2.74 13.96 13.86
CA ASP A 16 -2.59 15.40 13.64
C ASP A 16 -1.11 15.80 13.58
N LEU A 17 -0.26 15.23 14.46
CA LEU A 17 1.19 15.45 14.42
C LEU A 17 1.83 14.89 13.14
N TYR A 18 1.37 13.74 12.66
CA TYR A 18 1.82 13.17 11.40
C TYR A 18 1.47 14.08 10.21
N CYS A 19 0.23 14.55 10.12
CA CYS A 19 -0.19 15.50 9.10
C CYS A 19 0.62 16.81 9.15
N ALA A 20 0.90 17.34 10.34
CA ALA A 20 1.72 18.53 10.52
C ALA A 20 3.16 18.31 10.02
N ALA A 21 3.77 17.17 10.35
CA ALA A 21 5.12 16.83 9.89
C ALA A 21 5.20 16.69 8.36
N LEU A 22 4.20 16.12 7.69
CA LEU A 22 4.11 16.09 6.24
C LEU A 22 4.01 17.50 5.64
N ALA A 23 3.19 18.37 6.24
CA ALA A 23 3.04 19.75 5.79
C ALA A 23 4.34 20.54 5.95
N GLU A 24 5.06 20.37 7.06
CA GLU A 24 6.39 20.96 7.29
C GLU A 24 7.42 20.47 6.27
N ALA A 25 7.30 19.23 5.80
CA ALA A 25 8.11 18.68 4.72
C ALA A 25 7.71 19.18 3.31
N GLY A 26 6.71 20.07 3.20
CA GLY A 26 6.24 20.66 1.95
C GLY A 26 5.19 19.84 1.21
N VAL A 27 4.60 18.83 1.85
CA VAL A 27 3.52 18.03 1.28
C VAL A 27 2.18 18.72 1.56
N GLN A 28 1.33 18.88 0.55
CA GLN A 28 -0.05 19.30 0.76
C GLN A 28 -0.85 18.09 1.28
N VAL A 29 -1.39 18.23 2.49
CA VAL A 29 -2.17 17.19 3.14
C VAL A 29 -3.65 17.52 3.05
N GLU A 30 -4.44 16.58 2.55
CA GLU A 30 -5.90 16.64 2.57
C GLU A 30 -6.43 15.54 3.51
N VAL A 31 -7.15 15.94 4.54
CA VAL A 31 -7.76 15.01 5.49
C VAL A 31 -9.22 14.80 5.10
N LEU A 32 -9.55 13.56 4.72
CA LEU A 32 -10.91 13.20 4.33
C LEU A 32 -11.80 13.01 5.57
N PRO A 33 -13.12 13.24 5.43
CA PRO A 33 -14.04 12.96 6.53
C PRO A 33 -14.06 11.46 6.88
N PRO A 34 -14.27 11.11 8.16
CA PRO A 34 -14.34 9.71 8.57
C PRO A 34 -15.52 9.00 7.91
N ASP A 35 -15.32 7.73 7.56
CA ASP A 35 -16.39 6.86 7.08
C ASP A 35 -16.61 5.72 8.10
N GLU A 36 -17.66 5.88 8.92
CA GLU A 36 -17.98 4.92 9.98
C GLU A 36 -18.37 3.52 9.47
N ARG A 37 -18.64 3.39 8.17
CA ARG A 37 -18.91 2.09 7.54
C ARG A 37 -17.66 1.23 7.41
N TYR A 38 -16.50 1.88 7.37
CA TYR A 38 -15.20 1.25 7.12
C TYR A 38 -14.20 1.62 8.21
N PRO A 39 -14.11 0.83 9.29
CA PRO A 39 -13.21 1.13 10.41
C PRO A 39 -11.73 1.16 10.03
N ASP A 40 -11.35 0.50 8.93
CA ASP A 40 -9.98 0.47 8.42
C ASP A 40 -9.71 1.56 7.37
N SER A 41 -10.65 2.47 7.08
CA SER A 41 -10.52 3.51 6.05
C SER A 41 -9.42 4.54 6.32
N CYS A 42 -8.86 4.59 7.53
CA CYS A 42 -7.69 5.39 7.84
C CYS A 42 -6.41 4.90 7.15
N PHE A 43 -6.36 3.64 6.69
CA PHE A 43 -5.24 3.09 5.93
C PHE A 43 -5.40 3.40 4.44
N MET A 44 -5.15 4.66 4.08
CA MET A 44 -5.44 5.22 2.75
C MET A 44 -4.60 4.64 1.62
N GLN A 45 -3.49 3.95 1.94
CA GLN A 45 -2.64 3.32 0.93
C GLN A 45 -3.29 2.07 0.33
N ASP A 46 -4.11 1.34 1.09
CA ASP A 46 -4.69 0.07 0.63
C ASP A 46 -5.74 0.22 -0.46
N PRO A 47 -6.68 1.20 -0.42
CA PRO A 47 -7.71 1.34 -1.43
C PRO A 47 -7.23 1.92 -2.78
N ALA A 48 -6.09 2.61 -2.82
CA ALA A 48 -5.59 3.15 -4.07
C ALA A 48 -4.09 3.51 -4.02
N LEU A 49 -3.45 3.47 -5.19
CA LEU A 49 -2.03 3.77 -5.39
C LEU A 49 -1.85 4.71 -6.58
N VAL A 50 -0.85 5.58 -6.53
CA VAL A 50 -0.42 6.34 -7.70
C VAL A 50 0.96 5.84 -8.12
N ILE A 51 1.05 5.25 -9.31
CA ILE A 51 2.28 4.68 -9.86
C ILE A 51 2.39 5.09 -11.32
N ASP A 52 3.56 5.60 -11.72
CA ASP A 52 3.85 6.00 -13.09
C ASP A 52 2.78 6.93 -13.71
N GLY A 53 2.29 7.90 -12.90
CA GLY A 53 1.28 8.88 -13.32
C GLY A 53 -0.12 8.32 -13.53
N LYS A 54 -0.42 7.12 -13.02
CA LYS A 54 -1.73 6.46 -13.07
C LYS A 54 -2.22 6.17 -11.65
N ALA A 55 -3.50 6.39 -11.40
CA ALA A 55 -4.16 5.97 -10.17
C ALA A 55 -4.69 4.54 -10.35
N ILE A 56 -4.13 3.60 -9.63
CA ILE A 56 -4.60 2.22 -9.55
C ILE A 56 -5.60 2.14 -8.41
N ILE A 57 -6.84 1.94 -8.74
CA ILE A 57 -7.92 1.78 -7.76
C ILE A 57 -7.98 0.30 -7.40
N ALA A 58 -7.67 0.01 -6.16
CA ALA A 58 -7.59 -1.34 -5.65
C ALA A 58 -8.99 -2.00 -5.56
N ARG A 59 -8.98 -3.31 -5.45
CA ARG A 59 -10.14 -4.11 -5.05
C ARG A 59 -9.73 -4.95 -3.85
N PRO A 60 -10.06 -4.52 -2.62
CA PRO A 60 -9.59 -5.16 -1.42
C PRO A 60 -9.91 -6.66 -1.35
N GLY A 61 -8.95 -7.46 -0.90
CA GLY A 61 -9.12 -8.87 -0.60
C GLY A 61 -10.07 -9.06 0.59
N ALA A 62 -9.93 -8.21 1.62
CA ALA A 62 -10.86 -8.18 2.74
C ALA A 62 -12.24 -7.65 2.29
N ILE A 63 -13.27 -8.49 2.44
CA ILE A 63 -14.64 -8.13 2.06
C ILE A 63 -15.13 -6.93 2.86
N SER A 64 -14.75 -6.82 4.14
CA SER A 64 -15.13 -5.70 5.02
C SER A 64 -14.60 -4.34 4.57
N ARG A 65 -13.55 -4.33 3.73
CA ARG A 65 -12.92 -3.11 3.21
C ARG A 65 -13.42 -2.71 1.82
N ARG A 66 -14.18 -3.57 1.16
CA ARG A 66 -14.71 -3.27 -0.19
C ARG A 66 -15.71 -2.14 -0.15
N GLY A 67 -15.42 -1.08 -0.87
CA GLY A 67 -16.15 0.18 -0.88
C GLY A 67 -15.34 1.35 -0.33
N GLU A 68 -14.21 1.12 0.36
CA GLU A 68 -13.27 2.19 0.75
C GLU A 68 -12.73 2.93 -0.47
N GLU A 69 -12.50 2.21 -1.57
CA GLU A 69 -12.02 2.76 -2.84
C GLU A 69 -12.98 3.79 -3.47
N LEU A 70 -14.28 3.70 -3.17
CA LEU A 70 -15.28 4.61 -3.71
C LEU A 70 -15.12 6.05 -3.21
N LEU A 71 -14.51 6.23 -2.05
CA LEU A 71 -14.19 7.56 -1.51
C LEU A 71 -12.97 8.17 -2.20
N VAL A 72 -11.97 7.35 -2.49
CA VAL A 72 -10.66 7.80 -2.98
C VAL A 72 -10.62 7.94 -4.50
N ALA A 73 -11.28 7.04 -5.23
CA ALA A 73 -11.22 7.00 -6.69
C ALA A 73 -11.65 8.33 -7.37
N PRO A 74 -12.75 9.01 -6.98
CA PRO A 74 -13.13 10.27 -7.59
C PRO A 74 -12.13 11.40 -7.33
N LEU A 75 -11.44 11.39 -6.19
CA LEU A 75 -10.44 12.40 -5.85
C LEU A 75 -9.20 12.21 -6.72
N LEU A 76 -8.67 11.00 -6.78
CA LEU A 76 -7.52 10.69 -7.62
C LEU A 76 -7.82 10.89 -9.11
N GLY A 77 -9.06 10.59 -9.55
CA GLY A 77 -9.50 10.78 -10.93
C GLY A 77 -9.51 12.23 -11.42
N GLN A 78 -9.44 13.21 -10.50
CA GLN A 78 -9.28 14.63 -10.87
C GLN A 78 -7.86 14.94 -11.34
N HIS A 79 -6.88 14.11 -10.96
CA HIS A 79 -5.46 14.37 -11.17
C HIS A 79 -4.78 13.33 -12.07
N PHE A 80 -5.30 12.10 -12.10
CA PHE A 80 -4.69 10.96 -12.76
C PHE A 80 -5.70 10.14 -13.55
N PRO A 81 -5.31 9.53 -14.68
CA PRO A 81 -6.11 8.48 -15.28
C PRO A 81 -6.26 7.30 -14.30
N THR A 82 -7.47 6.83 -14.10
CA THR A 82 -7.78 5.75 -13.15
C THR A 82 -7.88 4.40 -13.85
N ILE A 83 -7.30 3.38 -13.23
CA ILE A 83 -7.39 1.99 -13.65
C ILE A 83 -7.90 1.19 -12.45
N HIS A 84 -8.97 0.43 -12.64
CA HIS A 84 -9.60 -0.33 -11.58
C HIS A 84 -9.20 -1.81 -11.64
N ILE A 85 -8.92 -2.38 -10.47
CA ILE A 85 -8.75 -3.83 -10.34
C ILE A 85 -10.13 -4.47 -10.27
N GLU A 86 -10.41 -5.35 -11.23
CA GLU A 86 -11.69 -5.98 -11.41
C GLU A 86 -11.71 -7.43 -10.90
N ALA A 87 -12.89 -7.94 -10.55
CA ALA A 87 -13.06 -9.34 -10.19
C ALA A 87 -12.59 -10.28 -11.33
N PRO A 88 -11.94 -11.42 -11.03
CA PRO A 88 -11.71 -12.00 -9.71
C PRO A 88 -10.45 -11.46 -8.99
N GLY A 89 -9.73 -10.49 -9.58
CA GLY A 89 -8.55 -9.89 -8.99
C GLY A 89 -8.85 -9.25 -7.65
N THR A 90 -7.90 -9.37 -6.71
CA THR A 90 -7.83 -8.59 -5.47
C THR A 90 -6.45 -7.98 -5.34
N LEU A 91 -6.40 -6.76 -4.84
CA LEU A 91 -5.18 -6.00 -4.60
C LEU A 91 -5.41 -5.09 -3.41
N GLU A 92 -4.46 -5.03 -2.49
CA GLU A 92 -4.37 -4.00 -1.45
C GLU A 92 -3.01 -3.31 -1.57
N GLY A 93 -2.98 -1.99 -1.46
CA GLY A 93 -1.76 -1.22 -1.67
C GLY A 93 -0.64 -1.51 -0.67
N GLY A 94 -0.98 -2.05 0.50
CA GLY A 94 -0.01 -2.55 1.47
C GLY A 94 0.84 -3.72 0.95
N ASP A 95 0.42 -4.37 -0.14
CA ASP A 95 1.22 -5.41 -0.81
C ASP A 95 2.05 -4.88 -1.98
N VAL A 96 2.06 -3.57 -2.27
CA VAL A 96 2.72 -3.01 -3.45
C VAL A 96 3.93 -2.18 -3.05
N LEU A 97 5.12 -2.71 -3.29
CA LEU A 97 6.40 -2.06 -3.04
C LEU A 97 6.94 -1.45 -4.34
N VAL A 98 6.89 -0.13 -4.43
CA VAL A 98 7.33 0.62 -5.62
C VAL A 98 8.80 1.01 -5.48
N LEU A 99 9.62 0.55 -6.42
CA LEU A 99 11.02 0.96 -6.57
C LEU A 99 11.16 1.96 -7.73
N SER A 100 12.37 2.43 -7.96
CA SER A 100 12.64 3.38 -9.05
C SER A 100 12.49 2.81 -10.47
N ASP A 101 12.63 1.49 -10.63
CA ASP A 101 12.70 0.81 -11.93
C ASP A 101 11.76 -0.41 -12.05
N ARG A 102 11.09 -0.78 -10.98
CA ARG A 102 10.17 -1.94 -10.90
C ARG A 102 9.21 -1.84 -9.72
N VAL A 103 8.26 -2.72 -9.69
CA VAL A 103 7.31 -2.89 -8.60
C VAL A 103 7.34 -4.35 -8.14
N TYR A 104 7.51 -4.58 -6.84
CA TYR A 104 7.26 -5.87 -6.23
C TYR A 104 5.85 -5.90 -5.65
N VAL A 105 5.16 -7.02 -5.83
CA VAL A 105 3.80 -7.20 -5.30
C VAL A 105 3.73 -8.48 -4.48
N GLY A 106 3.31 -8.32 -3.25
CA GLY A 106 3.09 -9.43 -2.33
C GLY A 106 1.86 -10.24 -2.73
N GLU A 107 2.04 -11.53 -3.02
CA GLU A 107 0.93 -12.49 -3.05
C GLU A 107 0.62 -12.90 -1.62
N SER A 108 -0.54 -12.49 -1.11
CA SER A 108 -0.97 -12.61 0.28
C SER A 108 -2.43 -13.06 0.37
N ASP A 109 -2.98 -13.11 1.58
CA ASP A 109 -4.43 -13.31 1.78
C ASP A 109 -5.28 -12.13 1.27
N ARG A 110 -4.64 -10.99 0.95
CA ARG A 110 -5.28 -9.75 0.50
C ARG A 110 -5.14 -9.50 -0.98
N THR A 111 -4.02 -9.94 -1.57
CA THR A 111 -3.68 -9.73 -2.97
C THR A 111 -3.47 -11.08 -3.65
N ASN A 112 -4.23 -11.35 -4.71
CA ASN A 112 -4.15 -12.60 -5.45
C ASN A 112 -3.47 -12.43 -6.80
N GLN A 113 -3.13 -13.56 -7.43
CA GLN A 113 -2.47 -13.61 -8.72
C GLN A 113 -3.24 -12.84 -9.81
N ALA A 114 -4.56 -12.91 -9.82
CA ALA A 114 -5.37 -12.21 -10.82
C ALA A 114 -5.30 -10.68 -10.67
N GLY A 115 -5.18 -10.16 -9.43
CA GLY A 115 -4.93 -8.74 -9.18
C GLY A 115 -3.53 -8.32 -9.61
N ILE A 116 -2.53 -9.15 -9.34
CA ILE A 116 -1.13 -8.91 -9.76
C ILE A 116 -1.02 -8.85 -11.29
N GLU A 117 -1.69 -9.75 -12.03
CA GLU A 117 -1.70 -9.72 -13.50
C GLU A 117 -2.35 -8.45 -14.06
N GLN A 118 -3.43 -7.98 -13.44
CA GLN A 118 -4.07 -6.73 -13.84
C GLN A 118 -3.14 -5.53 -13.58
N LEU A 119 -2.48 -5.50 -12.42
CA LEU A 119 -1.49 -4.45 -12.12
C LEU A 119 -0.33 -4.48 -13.13
N ARG A 120 0.17 -5.66 -13.47
CA ARG A 120 1.23 -5.84 -14.48
C ARG A 120 0.81 -5.28 -15.84
N ALA A 121 -0.40 -5.58 -16.28
CA ALA A 121 -0.94 -5.04 -17.53
C ALA A 121 -1.10 -3.51 -17.48
N ALA A 122 -1.57 -2.96 -16.35
CA ALA A 122 -1.77 -1.54 -16.15
C ALA A 122 -0.47 -0.72 -16.17
N LEU A 123 0.60 -1.28 -15.64
CA LEU A 123 1.89 -0.60 -15.48
C LEU A 123 2.88 -0.86 -16.63
N HIS A 124 2.56 -1.75 -17.58
CA HIS A 124 3.46 -2.01 -18.72
C HIS A 124 3.94 -0.69 -19.38
N PRO A 125 5.24 -0.49 -19.66
CA PRO A 125 6.34 -1.46 -19.63
C PRO A 125 7.10 -1.57 -18.29
N LEU A 126 6.66 -0.90 -17.21
CA LEU A 126 7.30 -1.02 -15.90
C LEU A 126 7.19 -2.47 -15.40
N PRO A 127 8.32 -3.12 -15.03
CA PRO A 127 8.29 -4.49 -14.53
C PRO A 127 7.49 -4.62 -13.23
N VAL A 128 6.62 -5.62 -13.16
CA VAL A 128 5.86 -5.98 -11.94
C VAL A 128 6.16 -7.44 -11.61
N GLU A 129 6.77 -7.66 -10.47
CA GLU A 129 7.24 -8.96 -10.01
C GLU A 129 6.46 -9.38 -8.76
N ALA A 130 5.95 -10.62 -8.76
CA ALA A 130 5.25 -11.17 -7.60
C ALA A 130 6.25 -11.80 -6.62
N MET A 131 5.99 -11.60 -5.33
CA MET A 131 6.72 -12.28 -4.27
C MET A 131 5.74 -12.79 -3.20
N ARG A 132 6.10 -13.88 -2.53
CA ARG A 132 5.21 -14.46 -1.51
C ARG A 132 5.34 -13.71 -0.18
N VAL A 133 4.19 -13.39 0.41
CA VAL A 133 4.10 -12.86 1.77
C VAL A 133 3.59 -13.95 2.70
N GLN A 134 4.41 -14.30 3.69
CA GLN A 134 4.05 -15.30 4.71
C GLN A 134 4.29 -14.74 6.10
N GLY A 135 3.35 -14.97 7.00
CA GLY A 135 3.45 -14.57 8.41
C GLY A 135 3.23 -13.08 8.69
N LEU A 136 2.99 -12.28 7.66
CA LEU A 136 2.65 -10.85 7.77
C LEU A 136 1.34 -10.55 7.05
N LEU A 137 0.70 -9.46 7.42
CA LEU A 137 -0.56 -9.01 6.81
C LEU A 137 -0.36 -8.56 5.36
N HIS A 138 0.69 -7.78 5.13
CA HIS A 138 1.07 -7.20 3.85
C HIS A 138 2.59 -7.22 3.65
N LEU A 139 3.03 -7.09 2.41
CA LEU A 139 4.45 -6.94 2.07
C LEU A 139 5.08 -5.73 2.79
N LEU A 140 4.41 -4.57 2.77
CA LEU A 140 4.91 -3.35 3.40
C LEU A 140 4.92 -3.39 4.93
N SER A 141 4.32 -4.42 5.56
CA SER A 141 4.50 -4.67 6.99
C SER A 141 5.91 -5.18 7.31
N GLY A 142 6.64 -5.68 6.32
CA GLY A 142 7.96 -6.28 6.51
C GLY A 142 9.08 -5.63 5.73
N VAL A 143 8.80 -4.78 4.74
CA VAL A 143 9.82 -4.13 3.92
C VAL A 143 9.37 -2.77 3.40
N THR A 144 10.29 -1.81 3.32
CA THR A 144 10.07 -0.52 2.66
C THR A 144 11.29 -0.09 1.85
N TYR A 145 11.06 0.68 0.79
CA TYR A 145 12.12 1.21 -0.06
C TYR A 145 12.55 2.60 0.40
N LEU A 146 13.86 2.76 0.67
CA LEU A 146 14.45 4.03 1.11
C LEU A 146 15.05 4.86 -0.02
N GLY A 147 14.92 4.38 -1.27
CA GLY A 147 15.63 4.97 -2.41
C GLY A 147 17.07 4.46 -2.55
N ARG A 148 17.74 4.84 -3.64
CA ARG A 148 19.15 4.54 -3.90
C ARG A 148 19.50 3.05 -3.76
N ASN A 149 18.61 2.18 -4.27
CA ASN A 149 18.77 0.72 -4.21
C ASN A 149 18.87 0.15 -2.77
N THR A 150 18.22 0.82 -1.80
CA THR A 150 18.27 0.44 -0.39
C THR A 150 16.87 0.12 0.13
N LEU A 151 16.75 -1.01 0.82
CA LEU A 151 15.56 -1.46 1.52
C LEU A 151 15.79 -1.44 3.04
N LEU A 152 14.72 -1.17 3.78
CA LEU A 152 14.64 -1.46 5.20
C LEU A 152 13.68 -2.65 5.35
N ALA A 153 14.13 -3.74 5.96
CA ALA A 153 13.34 -4.97 6.05
C ALA A 153 13.47 -5.64 7.42
N VAL A 154 12.43 -6.33 7.83
CA VAL A 154 12.51 -7.28 8.96
C VAL A 154 13.30 -8.51 8.54
N GLU A 155 13.86 -9.24 9.53
CA GLU A 155 14.73 -10.39 9.29
C GLU A 155 14.10 -11.44 8.34
N ALA A 156 12.80 -11.66 8.45
CA ALA A 156 12.06 -12.61 7.60
C ALA A 156 12.11 -12.29 6.11
N PHE A 157 12.34 -11.03 5.74
CA PHE A 157 12.42 -10.56 4.34
C PHE A 157 13.85 -10.24 3.88
N ALA A 158 14.81 -10.12 4.78
CA ALA A 158 16.16 -9.67 4.46
C ALA A 158 16.91 -10.56 3.44
N GLY A 159 16.57 -11.86 3.40
CA GLY A 159 17.20 -12.84 2.52
C GLY A 159 16.39 -13.22 1.28
N GLN A 160 15.40 -12.44 0.90
CA GLN A 160 14.60 -12.75 -0.28
C GLN A 160 15.42 -12.63 -1.57
N PRO A 161 15.34 -13.62 -2.48
CA PRO A 161 16.12 -13.61 -3.73
C PRO A 161 15.77 -12.42 -4.63
N GLU A 162 14.55 -11.89 -4.53
CA GLU A 162 14.09 -10.71 -5.26
C GLU A 162 14.89 -9.45 -4.91
N PHE A 163 15.54 -9.43 -3.75
CA PHE A 163 16.36 -8.31 -3.26
C PHE A 163 17.85 -8.48 -3.55
N GLU A 164 18.22 -9.49 -4.33
CA GLU A 164 19.62 -9.69 -4.72
C GLU A 164 20.18 -8.45 -5.43
N GLY A 165 21.36 -8.01 -5.01
CA GLY A 165 22.00 -6.80 -5.53
C GLY A 165 21.51 -5.49 -4.90
N MET A 166 20.57 -5.53 -3.96
CA MET A 166 20.12 -4.37 -3.19
C MET A 166 20.82 -4.31 -1.82
N GLN A 167 20.97 -3.12 -1.29
CA GLN A 167 21.37 -2.95 0.11
C GLN A 167 20.13 -3.16 0.99
N VAL A 168 20.20 -4.15 1.89
CA VAL A 168 19.12 -4.41 2.85
C VAL A 168 19.58 -4.04 4.26
N LEU A 169 18.91 -3.09 4.88
CA LEU A 169 19.07 -2.73 6.28
C LEU A 169 18.05 -3.53 7.09
N VAL A 170 18.54 -4.38 7.98
CA VAL A 170 17.66 -5.25 8.78
C VAL A 170 17.29 -4.56 10.09
N VAL A 171 15.98 -4.61 10.41
CA VAL A 171 15.41 -4.15 11.68
C VAL A 171 14.79 -5.33 12.42
N PRO A 172 14.81 -5.27 13.77
CA PRO A 172 14.23 -6.33 14.60
C PRO A 172 12.72 -6.45 14.45
#